data_95377224f73db918ffbdf1a1c8525ac1
#
_entry.id   95377224f73db918ffbdf1a1c8525ac1
#
_cell.length_a   1.000
_cell.length_b   1.000
_cell.length_c   1.000
_cell.angle_alpha   90.00
_cell.angle_beta   90.00
_cell.angle_gamma   90.00
#
_symmetry.space_group_name_H-M   'P 1'
#
loop_
_entity.id
_entity.type
_entity.pdbx_description
1 polymer ?
#
loop_
_entity_poly.entity_id
_entity_poly.type
_entity_poly.pdbx_seq_one_letter_code
_entity_poly.pdbx_strand_id
1 'polypeptide(L)'
;MADAYGYGVLDVCGAHVMVGLVEYVCMKGVEWLIPEGCSTVGGRIDVSHIKPSKIGAVIEASATLVEIEGRKLTFNVVANDADGKIGEGRHVRYVVDIEKFMSKLR
;
A
#
# COMPACT_ATOMS: atom_id res chain seq x y z
N MET A 1 0.67 -14.56 -7.76
CA MET A 1 0.87 -13.12 -7.55
C MET A 1 1.78 -12.88 -6.35
N ALA A 2 2.50 -11.77 -6.33
CA ALA A 2 3.38 -11.45 -5.24
C ALA A 2 2.61 -10.90 -4.03
N ASP A 3 2.95 -11.41 -2.86
CA ASP A 3 2.39 -10.93 -1.61
C ASP A 3 3.44 -10.08 -0.86
N ALA A 4 2.97 -9.09 -0.16
CA ALA A 4 3.81 -8.24 0.66
C ALA A 4 3.16 -8.01 2.03
N TYR A 5 3.99 -7.89 3.05
CA TYR A 5 3.56 -7.72 4.43
C TYR A 5 4.34 -6.58 5.09
N GLY A 6 3.72 -5.92 6.02
CA GLY A 6 4.36 -4.91 6.82
C GLY A 6 3.64 -4.71 8.14
N TYR A 7 4.32 -4.08 9.08
CA TYR A 7 3.83 -3.83 10.43
C TYR A 7 3.97 -2.35 10.77
N GLY A 8 3.06 -1.87 11.55
CA GLY A 8 3.10 -0.52 12.07
C GLY A 8 2.47 -0.45 13.46
N VAL A 9 2.66 0.66 14.15
CA VAL A 9 2.10 0.90 15.47
C VAL A 9 1.19 2.11 15.41
N LEU A 10 -0.04 1.97 15.91
CA LEU A 10 -0.98 3.07 16.01
C LEU A 10 -0.60 3.96 17.18
N ASP A 11 -0.32 5.24 16.92
CA ASP A 11 -0.06 6.21 17.96
C ASP A 11 -1.07 7.39 17.98
N VAL A 12 -1.76 7.60 16.85
CA VAL A 12 -2.79 8.64 16.71
C VAL A 12 -3.95 8.14 15.84
N CYS A 13 -4.43 8.87 14.90
CA CYS A 13 -5.56 8.53 14.02
C CYS A 13 -5.34 7.20 13.29
N GLY A 14 -6.02 6.13 13.76
CA GLY A 14 -5.81 4.77 13.28
C GLY A 14 -6.02 4.56 11.79
N ALA A 15 -7.07 5.17 11.22
CA ALA A 15 -7.36 5.05 9.79
C ALA A 15 -6.23 5.62 8.93
N HIS A 16 -5.70 6.76 9.33
CA HIS A 16 -4.60 7.42 8.60
C HIS A 16 -3.33 6.56 8.62
N VAL A 17 -2.98 6.02 9.76
CA VAL A 17 -1.80 5.14 9.91
C VAL A 17 -1.98 3.86 9.10
N MET A 18 -3.16 3.26 9.14
CA MET A 18 -3.49 2.06 8.38
C MET A 18 -3.32 2.27 6.88
N VAL A 19 -3.86 3.36 6.35
CA VAL A 19 -3.76 3.70 4.92
C VAL A 19 -2.31 3.91 4.51
N GLY A 20 -1.54 4.65 5.29
CA GLY A 20 -0.13 4.88 5.03
C GLY A 20 0.69 3.58 5.01
N LEU A 21 0.42 2.68 5.94
CA LEU A 21 1.08 1.38 6.00
C LEU A 21 0.73 0.52 4.78
N VAL A 22 -0.54 0.49 4.39
CA VAL A 22 -1.01 -0.24 3.21
C VAL A 22 -0.29 0.25 1.94
N GLU A 23 -0.21 1.55 1.75
CA GLU A 23 0.49 2.13 0.60
C GLU A 23 1.98 1.78 0.60
N TYR A 24 2.62 1.85 1.77
CA TYR A 24 4.03 1.52 1.94
C TYR A 24 4.32 0.06 1.58
N VAL A 25 3.49 -0.85 2.08
CA VAL A 25 3.64 -2.29 1.81
C VAL A 25 3.50 -2.59 0.32
N CYS A 26 2.54 -1.96 -0.36
CA CYS A 26 2.38 -2.12 -1.81
C CYS A 26 3.62 -1.62 -2.57
N MET A 27 4.12 -0.45 -2.22
CA MET A 27 5.31 0.12 -2.84
C MET A 27 6.53 -0.78 -2.67
N LYS A 28 6.79 -1.21 -1.44
CA LYS A 28 7.95 -2.06 -1.13
C LYS A 28 7.85 -3.45 -1.76
N GLY A 29 6.65 -4.01 -1.78
CA GLY A 29 6.42 -5.37 -2.27
C GLY A 29 6.74 -5.55 -3.75
N VAL A 30 6.76 -4.49 -4.54
CA VAL A 30 7.04 -4.56 -5.99
C VAL A 30 8.36 -3.94 -6.40
N GLU A 31 9.14 -3.39 -5.48
CA GLU A 31 10.44 -2.75 -5.81
C GLU A 31 11.34 -3.64 -6.67
N TRP A 32 11.40 -4.91 -6.35
CA TRP A 32 12.25 -5.87 -7.07
C TRP A 32 11.77 -6.20 -8.49
N LEU A 33 10.52 -5.87 -8.80
CA LEU A 33 9.93 -6.09 -10.14
C LEU A 33 10.12 -4.89 -11.07
N ILE A 34 10.56 -3.76 -10.54
CA ILE A 34 10.57 -2.50 -11.24
C ILE A 34 11.95 -2.23 -11.80
N PRO A 35 12.07 -1.82 -13.09
CA PRO A 35 13.36 -1.52 -13.69
C PRO A 35 14.08 -0.39 -12.98
N GLU A 36 15.41 -0.42 -13.06
CA GLU A 36 16.23 0.69 -12.59
C GLU A 36 15.82 1.99 -13.28
N GLY A 37 15.78 3.08 -12.53
CA GLY A 37 15.33 4.38 -13.02
C GLY A 37 13.81 4.58 -12.97
N CYS A 38 13.08 3.57 -12.55
CA CYS A 38 11.64 3.64 -12.39
C CYS A 38 11.23 3.55 -10.92
N SER A 39 10.02 3.99 -10.63
CA SER A 39 9.40 3.85 -9.31
C SER A 39 7.89 3.71 -9.50
N THR A 40 7.15 3.62 -8.41
CA THR A 40 5.69 3.63 -8.47
C THR A 40 5.13 4.81 -7.71
N VAL A 41 4.02 5.32 -8.21
CA VAL A 41 3.23 6.36 -7.53
C VAL A 41 1.84 5.84 -7.27
N GLY A 42 1.24 6.24 -6.16
CA GLY A 42 -0.14 5.90 -5.82
C GLY A 42 -1.09 6.61 -6.76
N GLY A 43 -2.06 5.88 -7.33
CA GLY A 43 -3.08 6.42 -8.19
C GLY A 43 -4.46 6.39 -7.57
N ARG A 44 -4.74 5.38 -6.77
CA ARG A 44 -6.05 5.24 -6.12
C ARG A 44 -5.91 4.38 -4.87
N ILE A 45 -6.62 4.75 -3.83
CA ILE A 45 -6.81 3.93 -2.65
C ILE A 45 -8.29 3.88 -2.29
N ASP A 46 -8.80 2.68 -2.12
CA ASP A 46 -10.19 2.43 -1.79
C ASP A 46 -10.23 1.36 -0.70
N VAL A 47 -10.15 1.81 0.54
CA VAL A 47 -10.01 0.94 1.72
C VAL A 47 -11.08 1.28 2.72
N SER A 48 -11.75 0.26 3.22
CA SER A 48 -12.71 0.40 4.32
C SER A 48 -11.99 0.21 5.64
N HIS A 49 -12.22 1.12 6.59
CA HIS A 49 -11.77 0.96 7.98
C HIS A 49 -12.90 0.30 8.75
N ILE A 50 -12.81 -1.02 8.92
CA ILE A 50 -13.90 -1.86 9.41
C ILE A 50 -14.15 -1.68 10.90
N LYS A 51 -13.09 -1.59 11.69
CA LYS A 51 -13.20 -1.35 13.13
C LYS A 51 -11.98 -0.59 13.64
N PRO A 52 -12.15 0.20 14.73
CA PRO A 52 -11.03 0.90 15.32
C PRO A 52 -10.08 -0.03 16.06
N SER A 53 -8.83 0.37 16.18
CA SER A 53 -7.83 -0.29 17.01
C SER A 53 -7.38 0.67 18.11
N LYS A 54 -6.86 0.11 19.20
CA LYS A 54 -6.35 0.91 20.32
C LYS A 54 -5.05 1.60 19.94
N ILE A 55 -4.81 2.77 20.48
CA ILE A 55 -3.53 3.46 20.37
C ILE A 55 -2.45 2.54 20.93
N GLY A 56 -1.35 2.40 20.20
CA GLY A 56 -0.27 1.46 20.54
C GLY A 56 -0.45 0.07 19.98
N ALA A 57 -1.60 -0.24 19.34
CA ALA A 57 -1.81 -1.53 18.72
C ALA A 57 -0.84 -1.74 17.55
N VAL A 58 -0.31 -2.96 17.44
CA VAL A 58 0.51 -3.34 16.29
C VAL A 58 -0.42 -3.76 15.15
N ILE A 59 -0.22 -3.16 13.98
CA ILE A 59 -1.00 -3.47 12.78
C ILE A 59 -0.12 -4.21 11.80
N GLU A 60 -0.64 -5.30 11.26
CA GLU A 60 -0.05 -5.98 10.12
C GLU A 60 -0.83 -5.62 8.87
N ALA A 61 -0.15 -5.13 7.85
CA ALA A 61 -0.75 -4.92 6.54
C ALA A 61 -0.20 -5.96 5.57
N SER A 62 -1.08 -6.49 4.74
CA SER A 62 -0.71 -7.41 3.67
C SER A 62 -1.29 -6.94 2.36
N ALA A 63 -0.55 -7.14 1.28
CA ALA A 63 -0.96 -6.76 -0.05
C ALA A 63 -0.66 -7.89 -1.03
N THR A 64 -1.62 -8.17 -1.90
CA THR A 64 -1.48 -9.15 -2.97
C THR A 64 -1.62 -8.44 -4.29
N LEU A 65 -0.61 -8.52 -5.16
CA LEU A 65 -0.69 -8.00 -6.51
C LEU A 65 -1.60 -8.92 -7.33
N VAL A 66 -2.77 -8.41 -7.71
CA VAL A 66 -3.80 -9.20 -8.38
C VAL A 66 -3.94 -8.92 -9.86
N GLU A 67 -3.44 -7.78 -10.34
CA GLU A 67 -3.54 -7.41 -11.74
C GLU A 67 -2.38 -6.54 -12.16
N ILE A 68 -1.84 -6.83 -13.33
CA ILE A 68 -0.84 -6.00 -14.00
C ILE A 68 -1.39 -5.67 -15.39
N GLU A 69 -1.60 -4.40 -15.65
CA GLU A 69 -2.10 -3.93 -16.94
C GLU A 69 -1.20 -2.80 -17.43
N GLY A 70 -0.23 -3.13 -18.28
CA GLY A 70 0.78 -2.17 -18.68
C GLY A 70 1.56 -1.68 -17.45
N ARG A 71 1.46 -0.39 -17.17
CA ARG A 71 2.13 0.24 -16.01
C ARG A 71 1.26 0.29 -14.77
N LYS A 72 0.02 -0.17 -14.87
CA LYS A 72 -0.94 -0.15 -13.76
C LYS A 72 -0.84 -1.43 -12.97
N LEU A 73 -0.65 -1.29 -11.67
CA LEU A 73 -0.57 -2.39 -10.72
C LEU A 73 -1.74 -2.28 -9.74
N THR A 74 -2.53 -3.33 -9.65
CA THR A 74 -3.67 -3.38 -8.73
C THR A 74 -3.41 -4.39 -7.63
N PHE A 75 -3.63 -3.97 -6.38
CA PHE A 75 -3.42 -4.78 -5.19
C PHE A 75 -4.72 -4.97 -4.44
N ASN A 76 -4.92 -6.16 -3.90
CA ASN A 76 -5.85 -6.37 -2.80
C ASN A 76 -5.06 -6.17 -1.51
N VAL A 77 -5.62 -5.45 -0.56
CA VAL A 77 -4.96 -5.10 0.70
C VAL A 77 -5.83 -5.44 1.88
N VAL A 78 -5.19 -5.87 2.96
CA VAL A 78 -5.83 -6.21 4.23
C VAL A 78 -4.97 -5.68 5.36
N ALA A 79 -5.59 -5.12 6.38
CA ALA A 79 -4.91 -4.74 7.61
C ALA A 79 -5.57 -5.46 8.79
N ASN A 80 -4.75 -5.98 9.69
CA ASN A 80 -5.18 -6.70 10.88
C ASN A 80 -4.48 -6.15 12.12
N ASP A 81 -5.14 -6.22 13.26
CA ASP A 81 -4.49 -6.11 14.56
C ASP A 81 -4.55 -7.48 15.27
N ALA A 82 -4.21 -7.54 16.54
CA ALA A 82 -4.22 -8.80 17.29
C ALA A 82 -5.61 -9.45 17.38
N ASP A 83 -6.66 -8.64 17.26
CA ASP A 83 -8.05 -9.09 17.37
C ASP A 83 -8.70 -9.42 16.02
N GLY A 84 -7.99 -9.23 14.92
CA GLY A 84 -8.47 -9.57 13.59
C GLY A 84 -8.42 -8.41 12.59
N LYS A 85 -9.23 -8.54 11.54
CA LYS A 85 -9.25 -7.59 10.43
C LYS A 85 -9.80 -6.23 10.87
N ILE A 86 -9.05 -5.17 10.57
CA ILE A 86 -9.44 -3.80 10.85
C ILE A 86 -9.73 -2.99 9.59
N GLY A 87 -9.27 -3.46 8.45
CA GLY A 87 -9.53 -2.80 7.18
C GLY A 87 -9.23 -3.70 5.99
N GLU A 88 -9.81 -3.38 4.85
CA GLU A 88 -9.56 -4.06 3.59
C GLU A 88 -9.97 -3.20 2.42
N GLY A 89 -9.44 -3.52 1.24
CA GLY A 89 -9.78 -2.81 0.02
C GLY A 89 -8.80 -3.05 -1.10
N ARG A 90 -8.66 -2.03 -1.95
CA ARG A 90 -7.77 -2.06 -3.11
C ARG A 90 -6.90 -0.81 -3.17
N HIS A 91 -5.71 -1.00 -3.73
CA HIS A 91 -4.79 0.08 -3.99
C HIS A 91 -4.24 -0.07 -5.41
N VAL A 92 -4.17 1.02 -6.12
CA VAL A 92 -3.62 1.07 -7.49
C VAL A 92 -2.37 1.92 -7.48
N ARG A 93 -1.31 1.40 -8.09
CA ARG A 93 -0.07 2.14 -8.30
C ARG A 93 0.29 2.12 -9.77
N TYR A 94 1.04 3.13 -10.19
CA TYR A 94 1.51 3.23 -11.56
C TYR A 94 3.04 3.27 -11.58
N VAL A 95 3.62 2.48 -12.46
CA VAL A 95 5.07 2.52 -12.72
C VAL A 95 5.38 3.77 -13.52
N VAL A 96 6.32 4.56 -13.05
CA VAL A 96 6.75 5.78 -13.73
C VAL A 96 8.26 5.78 -13.92
N ASP A 97 8.71 6.37 -15.02
CA ASP A 97 10.11 6.72 -15.21
C ASP A 97 10.39 7.95 -14.36
N ILE A 98 11.31 7.84 -13.42
CA ILE A 98 11.57 8.90 -12.43
C ILE A 98 11.94 10.22 -13.12
N GLU A 99 12.85 10.17 -14.09
CA GLU A 99 13.32 11.36 -14.78
C GLU A 99 12.20 12.05 -15.56
N LYS A 100 11.43 11.28 -16.30
CA LYS A 100 10.29 11.82 -17.07
C LYS A 100 9.19 12.38 -16.15
N PHE A 101 8.92 11.67 -15.07
CA PHE A 101 7.92 12.09 -14.09
C PHE A 101 8.31 13.42 -13.44
N MET A 102 9.55 13.53 -12.96
CA MET A 102 10.05 14.75 -12.35
C MET A 102 10.09 15.91 -13.33
N SER A 103 10.43 15.65 -14.59
CA SER A 103 10.40 16.65 -15.66
C SER A 103 9.04 17.33 -15.84
N LYS A 104 7.97 16.55 -15.71
CA LYS A 104 6.59 17.07 -15.85
C LYS A 104 6.16 17.95 -14.69
N LEU A 105 6.82 17.82 -13.55
CA LEU A 105 6.50 18.59 -12.35
C LEU A 105 7.25 19.91 -12.25
N ARG A 106 8.17 20.16 -13.14
CA ARG A 106 8.96 21.38 -13.17
C ARG A 106 8.29 22.51 -13.93
#